data_c168d2e50fb96786dfad783458ac3809
#
_entry.id   c168d2e50fb96786dfad783458ac3809
#
_cell.length_a   1.000
_cell.length_b   1.000
_cell.length_c   1.000
_cell.angle_alpha   90.00
_cell.angle_beta   90.00
_cell.angle_gamma   90.00
#
_symmetry.space_group_name_H-M   'P 1'
#
loop_
_entity.id
_entity.type
_entity.pdbx_description
1 polymer ?
#
loop_
_entity_poly.entity_id
_entity_poly.type
_entity_poly.pdbx_seq_one_letter_code
_entity_poly.pdbx_strand_id
1 'polypeptide(L)'
;MKRHTIILMFVLSAFLSVGCKRFLDVKPQGKVIPQTESEYAAVLNYRLNNIEAGAYDYAVGTASNISMYEGFADDFNANLAVGNLPIYAGTDFNKHQDIYRDLYAVIKDCNIIIEAMDAKDSDEARMLSAACKGLKGVSYYQLMRNYCKAYKKASAENELGLCIVDAFDIEYYPERSDLRTTADYVVKTLKSSIAYGISDPKYMFTADVVKAYLAKTYFWIQNWSECLALCEELVKIYPLEERADYIAAVNSEYEKTSSVIIRSHINDNNTSSASIRSQAIADLRSRPLAASLVKLFDAKDVRLENVSGKWKCLKEPSVKLRSAELYLMIAECQAHLGRSSDALETLNFIRSKRVEGWGGWTEATLPEVDANQRIKVDAEGKPLTRLMSAILNERRMELFGEGDRWFELKRNGMPTWRIINDATGIYQKYTMEEYMYTFPINKDDTELKDYIKQNEGYVEYSSK
;
A
#
# COMPACT_ATOMS: atom_id res chain seq x y z
N MET A 1 16.13 79.27 -1.93
CA MET A 1 16.85 77.97 -1.75
C MET A 1 16.00 76.90 -1.14
N LYS A 2 15.18 77.08 -0.10
CA LYS A 2 14.40 75.99 0.54
C LYS A 2 13.32 75.33 -0.33
N ARG A 3 12.71 76.02 -1.29
CA ARG A 3 11.65 75.51 -2.16
C ARG A 3 12.13 74.53 -3.24
N HIS A 4 13.33 74.71 -3.77
CA HIS A 4 13.92 73.83 -4.79
C HIS A 4 14.48 72.55 -4.21
N THR A 5 14.93 72.56 -2.93
CA THR A 5 15.43 71.39 -2.23
C THR A 5 14.29 70.40 -1.89
N ILE A 6 13.09 70.90 -1.54
CA ILE A 6 11.90 70.09 -1.26
C ILE A 6 11.37 69.40 -2.53
N ILE A 7 11.36 70.11 -3.69
CA ILE A 7 10.94 69.53 -4.96
C ILE A 7 11.93 68.46 -5.43
N LEU A 8 13.24 68.68 -5.23
CA LEU A 8 14.28 67.69 -5.57
C LEU A 8 14.16 66.42 -4.69
N MET A 9 13.83 66.55 -3.40
CA MET A 9 13.56 65.42 -2.53
C MET A 9 12.29 64.62 -2.91
N PHE A 10 11.23 65.29 -3.36
CA PHE A 10 10.02 64.61 -3.81
C PHE A 10 10.22 63.89 -5.15
N VAL A 11 11.01 64.42 -6.06
CA VAL A 11 11.35 63.77 -7.33
C VAL A 11 12.28 62.58 -7.10
N LEU A 12 13.22 62.67 -6.15
CA LEU A 12 14.12 61.57 -5.81
C LEU A 12 13.39 60.41 -5.08
N SER A 13 12.37 60.70 -4.25
CA SER A 13 11.54 59.67 -3.61
C SER A 13 10.58 58.97 -4.57
N ALA A 14 10.14 59.64 -5.64
CA ALA A 14 9.28 59.07 -6.69
C ALA A 14 10.05 58.07 -7.60
N PHE A 15 11.36 58.26 -7.77
CA PHE A 15 12.22 57.30 -8.50
C PHE A 15 12.59 56.06 -7.71
N LEU A 16 12.48 56.05 -6.35
CA LEU A 16 12.73 54.90 -5.51
C LEU A 16 11.54 53.93 -5.38
N SER A 17 10.37 54.32 -5.85
CA SER A 17 9.17 53.49 -5.83
C SER A 17 8.91 52.67 -7.12
N VAL A 18 9.77 52.81 -8.13
CA VAL A 18 9.77 51.87 -9.26
C VAL A 18 10.61 50.66 -8.90
N GLY A 19 10.11 49.90 -7.93
CA GLY A 19 10.63 48.59 -7.60
C GLY A 19 10.54 47.70 -8.83
N CYS A 20 11.67 47.27 -9.34
CA CYS A 20 11.76 46.32 -10.44
C CYS A 20 10.97 45.06 -10.11
N LYS A 21 9.73 44.94 -10.59
CA LYS A 21 8.98 43.66 -10.60
C LYS A 21 9.81 42.54 -11.24
N ARG A 22 10.75 42.85 -12.12
CA ARG A 22 11.69 41.91 -12.73
C ARG A 22 12.72 41.32 -11.77
N PHE A 23 13.00 41.93 -10.60
CA PHE A 23 13.98 41.39 -9.65
C PHE A 23 13.40 40.33 -8.76
N LEU A 24 12.06 40.23 -8.64
CA LEU A 24 11.34 39.17 -7.93
C LEU A 24 10.99 37.98 -8.83
N ASP A 25 11.22 38.12 -10.15
CA ASP A 25 11.00 37.05 -11.14
C ASP A 25 12.28 36.21 -11.35
N VAL A 26 12.99 35.93 -10.26
CA VAL A 26 14.12 35.00 -10.29
C VAL A 26 13.53 33.60 -10.36
N LYS A 27 13.36 33.08 -11.58
CA LYS A 27 13.13 31.66 -11.79
C LYS A 27 14.32 30.92 -11.18
N PRO A 28 14.10 30.00 -10.22
CA PRO A 28 15.19 29.21 -9.67
C PRO A 28 15.91 28.51 -10.81
N GLN A 29 17.20 28.75 -10.96
CA GLN A 29 18.00 28.12 -12.02
C GLN A 29 17.91 26.59 -11.80
N GLY A 30 17.46 25.86 -12.82
CA GLY A 30 17.34 24.40 -12.81
C GLY A 30 15.99 23.83 -12.42
N LYS A 31 14.95 24.64 -12.13
CA LYS A 31 13.57 24.16 -11.94
C LYS A 31 12.67 24.78 -12.99
N VAL A 32 12.13 23.94 -13.87
CA VAL A 32 11.08 24.33 -14.83
C VAL A 32 9.74 24.23 -14.09
N ILE A 33 9.00 25.37 -14.03
CA ILE A 33 7.61 25.35 -13.58
C ILE A 33 6.78 24.93 -14.80
N PRO A 34 6.08 23.80 -14.79
CA PRO A 34 5.27 23.37 -15.91
C PRO A 34 4.22 24.40 -16.30
N GLN A 35 4.03 24.61 -17.60
CA GLN A 35 3.07 25.57 -18.17
C GLN A 35 2.09 24.90 -19.13
N THR A 36 2.57 23.87 -19.83
CA THR A 36 1.82 23.15 -20.86
C THR A 36 1.39 21.78 -20.35
N GLU A 37 0.35 21.20 -20.97
CA GLU A 37 -0.12 19.84 -20.66
C GLU A 37 1.02 18.81 -20.79
N SER A 38 1.84 18.94 -21.84
CA SER A 38 2.99 18.05 -22.04
C SER A 38 4.04 18.15 -20.92
N GLU A 39 4.27 19.32 -20.36
CA GLU A 39 5.19 19.48 -19.22
C GLU A 39 4.61 18.90 -17.94
N TYR A 40 3.29 19.04 -17.71
CA TYR A 40 2.62 18.37 -16.59
C TYR A 40 2.60 16.84 -16.78
N ALA A 41 2.38 16.37 -18.02
CA ALA A 41 2.49 14.95 -18.35
C ALA A 41 3.90 14.39 -18.03
N ALA A 42 4.97 15.18 -18.27
CA ALA A 42 6.33 14.79 -17.93
C ALA A 42 6.53 14.62 -16.40
N VAL A 43 5.90 15.47 -15.59
CA VAL A 43 5.93 15.32 -14.11
C VAL A 43 5.23 14.04 -13.66
N LEU A 44 4.06 13.73 -14.22
CA LEU A 44 3.36 12.48 -13.95
C LEU A 44 4.20 11.27 -14.41
N ASN A 45 4.73 11.32 -15.64
CA ASN A 45 5.53 10.23 -16.20
C ASN A 45 6.78 9.93 -15.35
N TYR A 46 7.39 10.92 -14.72
CA TYR A 46 8.49 10.69 -13.79
C TYR A 46 8.03 9.78 -12.61
N ARG A 47 6.84 10.01 -12.05
CA ARG A 47 6.28 9.17 -10.99
C ARG A 47 5.92 7.77 -11.51
N LEU A 48 5.26 7.69 -12.67
CA LEU A 48 4.89 6.42 -13.28
C LEU A 48 6.11 5.56 -13.63
N ASN A 49 7.18 6.17 -14.14
CA ASN A 49 8.44 5.48 -14.42
C ASN A 49 9.10 4.92 -13.16
N ASN A 50 9.02 5.61 -12.01
CA ASN A 50 9.52 5.08 -10.75
C ASN A 50 8.71 3.86 -10.28
N ILE A 51 7.38 3.90 -10.45
CA ILE A 51 6.50 2.76 -10.16
C ILE A 51 6.84 1.59 -11.08
N GLU A 52 6.94 1.85 -12.40
CA GLU A 52 7.27 0.82 -13.38
C GLU A 52 8.64 0.18 -13.10
N ALA A 53 9.64 0.99 -12.78
CA ALA A 53 10.97 0.52 -12.43
C ALA A 53 11.03 -0.25 -11.10
N GLY A 54 9.99 -0.17 -10.25
CA GLY A 54 9.98 -0.80 -8.93
C GLY A 54 11.02 -0.22 -7.97
N ALA A 55 11.39 1.06 -8.15
CA ALA A 55 12.37 1.77 -7.34
C ALA A 55 11.80 3.10 -6.86
N TYR A 56 12.04 3.42 -5.59
CA TYR A 56 11.66 4.69 -4.98
C TYR A 56 10.18 5.06 -5.12
N ASP A 57 9.31 4.06 -5.16
CA ASP A 57 7.87 4.24 -5.16
C ASP A 57 7.20 3.42 -4.05
N TYR A 58 6.26 4.05 -3.36
CA TYR A 58 5.50 3.43 -2.29
C TYR A 58 3.98 3.38 -2.57
N ALA A 59 3.53 3.93 -3.68
CA ALA A 59 2.10 3.88 -4.04
C ALA A 59 1.68 2.46 -4.46
N VAL A 60 2.40 1.85 -5.38
CA VAL A 60 2.24 0.41 -5.70
C VAL A 60 3.13 -0.42 -4.77
N GLY A 61 4.32 0.05 -4.47
CA GLY A 61 5.30 -0.56 -3.60
C GLY A 61 6.48 -1.16 -4.37
N THR A 62 7.53 -1.49 -3.65
CA THR A 62 8.77 -2.05 -4.18
C THR A 62 9.06 -3.44 -3.60
N ALA A 63 10.02 -4.15 -4.17
CA ALA A 63 10.53 -5.41 -3.61
C ALA A 63 11.00 -5.25 -2.15
N SER A 64 11.58 -4.10 -1.80
CA SER A 64 11.99 -3.77 -0.42
C SER A 64 10.80 -3.71 0.53
N ASN A 65 9.66 -3.19 0.09
CA ASN A 65 8.44 -3.17 0.91
C ASN A 65 7.93 -4.59 1.18
N ILE A 66 7.97 -5.49 0.19
CA ILE A 66 7.60 -6.88 0.38
C ILE A 66 8.48 -7.51 1.45
N SER A 67 9.82 -7.41 1.29
CA SER A 67 10.78 -7.96 2.27
C SER A 67 10.56 -7.41 3.68
N MET A 68 10.28 -6.10 3.80
CA MET A 68 10.00 -5.43 5.05
C MET A 68 8.72 -5.99 5.72
N TYR A 69 7.60 -6.03 5.00
CA TYR A 69 6.33 -6.51 5.56
C TYR A 69 6.38 -8.00 5.93
N GLU A 70 7.05 -8.82 5.12
CA GLU A 70 7.31 -10.23 5.46
C GLU A 70 8.24 -10.37 6.68
N GLY A 71 9.13 -9.40 6.88
CA GLY A 71 9.98 -9.31 8.07
C GLY A 71 9.20 -9.05 9.36
N PHE A 72 8.06 -8.37 9.27
CA PHE A 72 7.19 -8.05 10.41
C PHE A 72 6.13 -9.11 10.67
N ALA A 73 5.87 -9.98 9.70
CA ALA A 73 4.82 -10.99 9.75
C ALA A 73 5.33 -12.34 10.30
N ASP A 74 4.45 -13.35 10.30
CA ASP A 74 4.70 -14.68 10.85
C ASP A 74 4.79 -15.80 9.78
N ASP A 75 4.98 -15.42 8.51
CA ASP A 75 5.13 -16.39 7.42
C ASP A 75 6.54 -16.95 7.30
N PHE A 76 7.54 -16.22 7.79
CA PHE A 76 8.93 -16.63 7.82
C PHE A 76 9.42 -16.82 9.25
N ASN A 77 10.31 -17.79 9.45
CA ASN A 77 10.99 -17.91 10.74
C ASN A 77 11.85 -16.67 10.98
N ALA A 78 11.83 -16.16 12.18
CA ALA A 78 12.68 -15.04 12.55
C ALA A 78 14.15 -15.43 12.41
N ASN A 79 14.91 -14.68 11.61
CA ASN A 79 16.35 -14.81 11.60
C ASN A 79 16.95 -13.82 12.60
N LEU A 80 17.12 -14.28 13.81
CA LEU A 80 17.60 -13.45 14.92
C LEU A 80 19.10 -13.16 14.86
N ALA A 81 19.82 -13.82 13.94
CA ALA A 81 21.27 -13.67 13.81
C ALA A 81 21.72 -12.46 12.95
N VAL A 82 20.84 -11.80 12.22
CA VAL A 82 21.25 -10.89 11.11
C VAL A 82 20.63 -9.50 11.18
N GLY A 83 20.10 -9.06 12.31
CA GLY A 83 19.63 -7.67 12.44
C GLY A 83 18.41 -7.26 11.58
N ASN A 84 17.81 -8.18 10.84
CA ASN A 84 16.56 -7.99 10.11
C ASN A 84 15.37 -8.30 11.00
N LEU A 85 15.30 -7.57 12.08
CA LEU A 85 14.27 -7.79 13.08
C LEU A 85 13.04 -6.98 12.70
N PRO A 86 11.84 -7.51 12.98
CA PRO A 86 10.62 -6.72 12.90
C PRO A 86 10.76 -5.47 13.76
N ILE A 87 9.84 -4.53 13.59
CA ILE A 87 9.76 -3.33 14.42
C ILE A 87 9.56 -3.77 15.87
N TYR A 88 10.59 -3.68 16.67
CA TYR A 88 10.51 -3.93 18.11
C TYR A 88 10.72 -2.63 18.86
N ALA A 89 10.16 -2.54 20.05
CA ALA A 89 10.46 -1.46 20.96
C ALA A 89 11.99 -1.28 21.08
N GLY A 90 12.50 -0.10 20.73
CA GLY A 90 13.92 0.23 20.71
C GLY A 90 14.64 0.05 19.37
N THR A 91 13.98 -0.38 18.30
CA THR A 91 14.58 -0.28 16.96
C THR A 91 14.41 1.12 16.38
N ASP A 92 15.32 1.48 15.47
CA ASP A 92 15.24 2.78 14.79
C ASP A 92 14.08 2.80 13.80
N PHE A 93 12.98 3.42 14.18
CA PHE A 93 11.81 3.62 13.33
C PHE A 93 12.04 4.60 12.18
N ASN A 94 13.15 5.31 12.13
CA ASN A 94 13.46 6.27 11.08
C ASN A 94 13.48 5.61 9.68
N LYS A 95 13.75 4.30 9.59
CA LYS A 95 13.73 3.57 8.32
C LYS A 95 12.36 3.52 7.63
N HIS A 96 11.27 3.85 8.34
CA HIS A 96 9.90 3.80 7.79
C HIS A 96 9.32 5.18 7.50
N GLN A 97 10.05 6.23 7.82
CA GLN A 97 9.64 7.62 7.56
C GLN A 97 9.64 7.95 6.07
N ASP A 98 10.49 7.28 5.28
CA ASP A 98 10.55 7.49 3.83
C ASP A 98 9.22 7.20 3.15
N ILE A 99 8.49 6.18 3.56
CA ILE A 99 7.16 5.85 3.01
C ILE A 99 6.19 7.03 3.19
N TYR A 100 6.15 7.61 4.39
CA TYR A 100 5.29 8.74 4.70
C TYR A 100 5.63 9.96 3.83
N ARG A 101 6.88 10.38 3.88
CA ARG A 101 7.39 11.54 3.14
C ARG A 101 7.17 11.39 1.65
N ASP A 102 7.52 10.23 1.09
CA ASP A 102 7.50 10.03 -0.36
C ASP A 102 6.06 9.94 -0.89
N LEU A 103 5.12 9.34 -0.15
CA LEU A 103 3.72 9.33 -0.53
C LEU A 103 3.09 10.74 -0.48
N TYR A 104 3.43 11.57 0.51
CA TYR A 104 3.01 12.96 0.51
C TYR A 104 3.68 13.79 -0.59
N ALA A 105 4.91 13.46 -0.99
CA ALA A 105 5.55 14.08 -2.16
C ALA A 105 4.81 13.72 -3.46
N VAL A 106 4.34 12.48 -3.61
CA VAL A 106 3.47 12.07 -4.74
C VAL A 106 2.14 12.83 -4.71
N ILE A 107 1.50 12.91 -3.55
CA ILE A 107 0.24 13.65 -3.37
C ILE A 107 0.40 15.12 -3.76
N LYS A 108 1.48 15.76 -3.34
CA LYS A 108 1.81 17.15 -3.71
C LYS A 108 1.90 17.32 -5.23
N ASP A 109 2.66 16.45 -5.91
CA ASP A 109 2.81 16.53 -7.34
C ASP A 109 1.48 16.28 -8.07
N CYS A 110 0.68 15.34 -7.57
CA CYS A 110 -0.68 15.11 -8.08
C CYS A 110 -1.57 16.35 -7.91
N ASN A 111 -1.53 17.03 -6.76
CA ASN A 111 -2.33 18.24 -6.52
C ASN A 111 -1.96 19.36 -7.50
N ILE A 112 -0.67 19.58 -7.73
CA ILE A 112 -0.19 20.58 -8.71
C ILE A 112 -0.75 20.27 -10.11
N ILE A 113 -0.72 19.00 -10.52
CA ILE A 113 -1.22 18.60 -11.85
C ILE A 113 -2.74 18.71 -11.92
N ILE A 114 -3.46 18.21 -10.91
CA ILE A 114 -4.93 18.25 -10.86
C ILE A 114 -5.43 19.69 -10.95
N GLU A 115 -4.87 20.61 -10.16
CA GLU A 115 -5.27 22.03 -10.16
C GLU A 115 -5.07 22.68 -11.54
N ALA A 116 -3.92 22.42 -12.17
CA ALA A 116 -3.60 22.96 -13.48
C ALA A 116 -4.45 22.33 -14.60
N MET A 117 -4.81 21.05 -14.47
CA MET A 117 -5.54 20.31 -15.52
C MET A 117 -7.06 20.50 -15.40
N ASP A 118 -7.61 20.53 -14.19
CA ASP A 118 -9.06 20.77 -13.98
C ASP A 118 -9.49 22.18 -14.47
N ALA A 119 -8.56 23.11 -14.65
CA ALA A 119 -8.79 24.42 -15.25
C ALA A 119 -8.85 24.40 -16.79
N LYS A 120 -8.58 23.27 -17.45
CA LYS A 120 -8.52 23.10 -18.90
C LYS A 120 -9.63 22.17 -19.39
N ASP A 121 -10.03 22.36 -20.66
CA ASP A 121 -11.12 21.58 -21.29
C ASP A 121 -10.61 20.71 -22.44
N SER A 122 -9.42 20.14 -22.33
CA SER A 122 -8.90 19.17 -23.28
C SER A 122 -9.07 17.72 -22.75
N ASP A 123 -9.12 16.76 -23.66
CA ASP A 123 -9.16 15.34 -23.27
C ASP A 123 -7.87 14.92 -22.56
N GLU A 124 -6.72 15.44 -22.99
CA GLU A 124 -5.44 15.17 -22.35
C GLU A 124 -5.42 15.69 -20.91
N ALA A 125 -5.89 16.91 -20.66
CA ALA A 125 -5.98 17.47 -19.32
C ALA A 125 -6.89 16.64 -18.42
N ARG A 126 -8.05 16.19 -18.94
CA ARG A 126 -8.96 15.31 -18.21
C ARG A 126 -8.33 13.96 -17.88
N MET A 127 -7.59 13.35 -18.81
CA MET A 127 -6.86 12.10 -18.57
C MET A 127 -5.74 12.28 -17.52
N LEU A 128 -4.95 13.36 -17.62
CA LEU A 128 -3.89 13.66 -16.66
C LEU A 128 -4.47 13.87 -15.25
N SER A 129 -5.52 14.67 -15.13
CA SER A 129 -6.20 14.89 -13.85
C SER A 129 -6.75 13.59 -13.27
N ALA A 130 -7.42 12.76 -14.06
CA ALA A 130 -7.97 11.49 -13.62
C ALA A 130 -6.88 10.51 -13.17
N ALA A 131 -5.77 10.39 -13.92
CA ALA A 131 -4.64 9.55 -13.55
C ALA A 131 -4.01 10.02 -12.22
N CYS A 132 -3.83 11.33 -12.05
CA CYS A 132 -3.32 11.90 -10.81
C CYS A 132 -4.29 11.69 -9.63
N LYS A 133 -5.61 11.79 -9.83
CA LYS A 133 -6.62 11.45 -8.81
C LYS A 133 -6.53 9.97 -8.41
N GLY A 134 -6.30 9.06 -9.38
CA GLY A 134 -6.07 7.65 -9.12
C GLY A 134 -4.80 7.42 -8.27
N LEU A 135 -3.67 7.95 -8.70
CA LEU A 135 -2.40 7.85 -7.98
C LEU A 135 -2.46 8.49 -6.59
N LYS A 136 -3.10 9.65 -6.45
CA LYS A 136 -3.34 10.33 -5.16
C LYS A 136 -4.18 9.45 -4.22
N GLY A 137 -5.28 8.88 -4.73
CA GLY A 137 -6.16 8.01 -3.95
C GLY A 137 -5.45 6.75 -3.48
N VAL A 138 -4.63 6.12 -4.34
CA VAL A 138 -3.80 4.96 -3.97
C VAL A 138 -2.75 5.33 -2.94
N SER A 139 -2.12 6.50 -3.07
CA SER A 139 -1.14 7.00 -2.09
C SER A 139 -1.78 7.19 -0.70
N TYR A 140 -2.97 7.79 -0.62
CA TYR A 140 -3.72 7.90 0.63
C TYR A 140 -4.17 6.55 1.20
N TYR A 141 -4.55 5.59 0.35
CA TYR A 141 -4.84 4.23 0.78
C TYR A 141 -3.63 3.58 1.45
N GLN A 142 -2.43 3.72 0.89
CA GLN A 142 -1.21 3.20 1.47
C GLN A 142 -0.83 3.90 2.78
N LEU A 143 -0.97 5.23 2.83
CA LEU A 143 -0.78 6.00 4.06
C LEU A 143 -1.75 5.52 5.16
N MET A 144 -3.02 5.36 4.85
CA MET A 144 -4.04 4.88 5.79
C MET A 144 -3.69 3.49 6.33
N ARG A 145 -3.30 2.54 5.47
CA ARG A 145 -2.94 1.19 5.90
C ARG A 145 -1.73 1.16 6.83
N ASN A 146 -0.73 2.01 6.58
CA ASN A 146 0.52 2.00 7.34
C ASN A 146 0.44 2.85 8.60
N TYR A 147 -0.14 4.05 8.54
CA TYR A 147 -0.04 5.07 9.58
C TYR A 147 -1.32 5.32 10.38
N CYS A 148 -2.41 4.61 10.07
CA CYS A 148 -3.61 4.61 10.90
C CYS A 148 -3.82 3.22 11.51
N LYS A 149 -4.59 3.14 12.59
CA LYS A 149 -5.03 1.85 13.16
C LYS A 149 -5.85 1.06 12.13
N ALA A 150 -6.01 -0.23 12.35
CA ALA A 150 -6.95 -1.03 11.57
C ALA A 150 -8.35 -0.43 11.67
N TYR A 151 -9.04 -0.30 10.52
CA TYR A 151 -10.36 0.33 10.50
C TYR A 151 -11.40 -0.54 11.23
N LYS A 152 -12.12 0.08 12.16
CA LYS A 152 -13.29 -0.52 12.82
C LYS A 152 -14.44 0.47 12.72
N LYS A 153 -15.56 0.08 12.11
CA LYS A 153 -16.72 0.97 11.91
C LYS A 153 -17.19 1.66 13.18
N ALA A 154 -17.13 0.96 14.31
CA ALA A 154 -17.62 1.47 15.59
C ALA A 154 -16.75 2.56 16.22
N SER A 155 -15.46 2.63 15.88
CA SER A 155 -14.50 3.56 16.51
C SER A 155 -13.79 4.49 15.55
N ALA A 156 -13.99 4.35 14.25
CA ALA A 156 -13.22 5.09 13.23
C ALA A 156 -13.28 6.62 13.38
N GLU A 157 -14.39 7.17 13.91
CA GLU A 157 -14.54 8.61 14.18
C GLU A 157 -13.69 9.09 15.37
N ASN A 158 -13.24 8.16 16.22
CA ASN A 158 -12.45 8.46 17.42
C ASN A 158 -10.97 8.10 17.25
N GLU A 159 -10.58 7.50 16.11
CA GLU A 159 -9.21 7.11 15.82
C GLU A 159 -8.55 8.15 14.92
N LEU A 160 -7.24 8.33 15.10
CA LEU A 160 -6.46 9.27 14.28
C LEU A 160 -6.34 8.78 12.84
N GLY A 161 -6.77 9.63 11.91
CA GLY A 161 -6.59 9.47 10.48
C GLY A 161 -5.31 10.14 9.97
N LEU A 162 -5.37 10.76 8.79
CA LEU A 162 -4.25 11.40 8.09
C LEU A 162 -4.45 12.92 7.97
N CYS A 163 -3.39 13.63 7.67
CA CYS A 163 -3.44 15.01 7.21
C CYS A 163 -3.98 15.01 5.77
N ILE A 164 -5.17 15.57 5.52
CA ILE A 164 -5.76 15.62 4.18
C ILE A 164 -5.32 16.89 3.48
N VAL A 165 -4.49 16.74 2.45
CA VAL A 165 -3.98 17.83 1.60
C VAL A 165 -4.66 17.74 0.25
N ASP A 166 -5.69 18.55 0.03
CA ASP A 166 -6.55 18.45 -1.17
C ASP A 166 -6.06 19.36 -2.32
N ALA A 167 -5.32 20.41 -2.02
CA ALA A 167 -4.74 21.35 -2.98
C ALA A 167 -3.25 21.58 -2.70
N PHE A 168 -2.53 22.16 -3.66
CA PHE A 168 -1.15 22.61 -3.47
C PHE A 168 -1.13 23.99 -2.82
N ASP A 169 -0.84 24.03 -1.52
CA ASP A 169 -0.62 25.25 -0.76
C ASP A 169 0.55 25.05 0.19
N ILE A 170 1.62 25.84 0.03
CA ILE A 170 2.83 25.74 0.84
C ILE A 170 2.67 26.31 2.26
N GLU A 171 1.60 27.06 2.50
CA GLU A 171 1.29 27.64 3.81
C GLU A 171 0.26 26.81 4.58
N TYR A 172 -0.46 25.90 3.90
CA TYR A 172 -1.49 25.06 4.51
C TYR A 172 -0.95 23.74 5.04
N TYR A 173 -0.99 23.58 6.34
CA TYR A 173 -0.58 22.36 7.03
C TYR A 173 -1.77 21.86 7.88
N PRO A 174 -2.60 20.95 7.36
CA PRO A 174 -3.77 20.48 8.09
C PRO A 174 -3.40 19.59 9.28
N GLU A 175 -4.21 19.64 10.33
CA GLU A 175 -4.19 18.63 11.37
C GLU A 175 -4.59 17.25 10.82
N ARG A 176 -4.33 16.20 11.59
CA ARG A 176 -4.83 14.88 11.26
C ARG A 176 -6.35 14.84 11.40
N SER A 177 -7.04 14.36 10.39
CA SER A 177 -8.46 14.06 10.46
C SER A 177 -8.70 12.82 11.35
N ASP A 178 -9.95 12.49 11.61
CA ASP A 178 -10.31 11.16 12.09
C ASP A 178 -10.18 10.11 10.97
N LEU A 179 -10.17 8.84 11.36
CA LEU A 179 -9.96 7.73 10.42
C LEU A 179 -11.15 7.53 9.46
N ARG A 180 -12.39 7.83 9.89
CA ARG A 180 -13.57 7.77 9.00
C ARG A 180 -13.46 8.83 7.91
N THR A 181 -13.20 10.07 8.28
CA THR A 181 -12.96 11.17 7.32
C THR A 181 -11.85 10.84 6.33
N THR A 182 -10.73 10.25 6.81
CA THR A 182 -9.66 9.77 5.93
C THR A 182 -10.18 8.72 4.95
N ALA A 183 -10.92 7.73 5.41
CA ALA A 183 -11.44 6.64 4.57
C ALA A 183 -12.41 7.17 3.51
N ASP A 184 -13.33 8.05 3.89
CA ASP A 184 -14.28 8.69 2.99
C ASP A 184 -13.56 9.52 1.92
N TYR A 185 -12.48 10.22 2.29
CA TYR A 185 -11.65 10.97 1.36
C TYR A 185 -10.96 10.07 0.34
N VAL A 186 -10.40 8.94 0.77
CA VAL A 186 -9.79 7.94 -0.14
C VAL A 186 -10.82 7.43 -1.14
N VAL A 187 -12.00 7.03 -0.67
CA VAL A 187 -13.10 6.54 -1.52
C VAL A 187 -13.53 7.61 -2.52
N LYS A 188 -13.76 8.85 -2.06
CA LYS A 188 -14.14 9.99 -2.92
C LYS A 188 -13.10 10.23 -4.01
N THR A 189 -11.82 10.24 -3.65
CA THR A 189 -10.72 10.52 -4.58
C THR A 189 -10.59 9.44 -5.65
N LEU A 190 -10.66 8.14 -5.27
CA LEU A 190 -10.64 7.03 -6.22
C LEU A 190 -11.87 7.06 -7.15
N LYS A 191 -13.06 7.30 -6.62
CA LYS A 191 -14.28 7.44 -7.45
C LYS A 191 -14.17 8.58 -8.46
N SER A 192 -13.56 9.71 -8.09
CA SER A 192 -13.39 10.84 -9.02
C SER A 192 -12.44 10.52 -10.18
N SER A 193 -11.46 9.64 -9.98
CA SER A 193 -10.62 9.11 -11.07
C SER A 193 -11.41 8.19 -11.99
N ILE A 194 -12.17 7.24 -11.42
CA ILE A 194 -12.95 6.26 -12.19
C ILE A 194 -13.98 6.93 -13.08
N ALA A 195 -14.56 8.04 -12.64
CA ALA A 195 -15.62 8.75 -13.38
C ALA A 195 -15.21 9.18 -14.79
N TYR A 196 -13.91 9.39 -15.04
CA TYR A 196 -13.41 9.70 -16.39
C TYR A 196 -13.21 8.44 -17.25
N GLY A 197 -12.91 7.27 -16.64
CA GLY A 197 -12.81 5.99 -17.34
C GLY A 197 -11.56 5.82 -18.20
N ILE A 198 -10.36 6.16 -17.68
CA ILE A 198 -9.09 5.96 -18.40
C ILE A 198 -8.90 4.48 -18.74
N SER A 199 -8.66 4.18 -20.02
CA SER A 199 -8.33 2.84 -20.52
C SER A 199 -6.90 2.73 -21.07
N ASP A 200 -6.23 3.84 -21.37
CA ASP A 200 -4.87 3.84 -21.92
C ASP A 200 -3.85 3.41 -20.86
N PRO A 201 -3.18 2.26 -21.04
CA PRO A 201 -2.25 1.69 -20.06
C PRO A 201 -1.01 2.56 -19.80
N LYS A 202 -0.69 3.52 -20.66
CA LYS A 202 0.43 4.47 -20.42
C LYS A 202 0.26 5.27 -19.14
N TYR A 203 -0.97 5.46 -18.67
CA TYR A 203 -1.25 6.15 -17.41
C TYR A 203 -1.18 5.25 -16.18
N MET A 204 -0.93 3.95 -16.32
CA MET A 204 -0.92 2.91 -15.28
C MET A 204 -2.19 2.85 -14.42
N PHE A 205 -2.68 3.98 -13.93
CA PHE A 205 -3.91 4.08 -13.12
C PHE A 205 -5.14 4.17 -14.01
N THR A 206 -5.35 3.11 -14.81
CA THR A 206 -6.57 2.93 -15.60
C THR A 206 -7.79 2.75 -14.68
N ALA A 207 -8.99 2.88 -15.23
CA ALA A 207 -10.23 2.70 -14.48
C ALA A 207 -10.27 1.36 -13.74
N ASP A 208 -9.78 0.27 -14.34
CA ASP A 208 -9.77 -1.05 -13.71
C ASP A 208 -8.76 -1.14 -12.57
N VAL A 209 -7.57 -0.56 -12.73
CA VAL A 209 -6.57 -0.46 -11.65
C VAL A 209 -7.14 0.32 -10.47
N VAL A 210 -7.76 1.47 -10.74
CA VAL A 210 -8.35 2.31 -9.68
C VAL A 210 -9.55 1.64 -9.03
N LYS A 211 -10.41 0.93 -9.79
CA LYS A 211 -11.50 0.09 -9.23
C LYS A 211 -10.96 -1.00 -8.31
N ALA A 212 -9.85 -1.64 -8.67
CA ALA A 212 -9.24 -2.67 -7.85
C ALA A 212 -8.71 -2.09 -6.51
N TYR A 213 -8.10 -0.91 -6.54
CA TYR A 213 -7.72 -0.21 -5.30
C TYR A 213 -8.92 0.32 -4.50
N LEU A 214 -10.01 0.71 -5.17
CA LEU A 214 -11.26 1.06 -4.50
C LEU A 214 -11.87 -0.17 -3.81
N ALA A 215 -11.85 -1.34 -4.46
CA ALA A 215 -12.26 -2.60 -3.85
C ALA A 215 -11.40 -2.94 -2.62
N LYS A 216 -10.07 -2.80 -2.71
CA LYS A 216 -9.15 -2.95 -1.56
C LYS A 216 -9.45 -1.94 -0.46
N THR A 217 -9.81 -0.72 -0.81
CA THR A 217 -10.21 0.30 0.17
C THR A 217 -11.50 -0.11 0.88
N TYR A 218 -12.53 -0.52 0.13
CA TYR A 218 -13.78 -1.01 0.71
C TYR A 218 -13.57 -2.25 1.59
N PHE A 219 -12.70 -3.17 1.17
CA PHE A 219 -12.31 -4.33 1.95
C PHE A 219 -11.65 -3.92 3.28
N TRP A 220 -10.73 -2.96 3.23
CA TRP A 220 -10.05 -2.44 4.42
C TRP A 220 -10.99 -1.76 5.40
N ILE A 221 -11.97 -1.00 4.90
CA ILE A 221 -12.96 -0.29 5.72
C ILE A 221 -14.22 -1.12 6.01
N GLN A 222 -14.20 -2.42 5.73
CA GLN A 222 -15.29 -3.36 6.00
C GLN A 222 -16.60 -3.03 5.25
N ASN A 223 -16.53 -2.38 4.10
CA ASN A 223 -17.68 -2.18 3.24
C ASN A 223 -17.81 -3.37 2.27
N TRP A 224 -18.26 -4.51 2.82
CA TRP A 224 -18.24 -5.79 2.15
C TRP A 224 -19.05 -5.84 0.86
N SER A 225 -20.22 -5.21 0.82
CA SER A 225 -21.10 -5.20 -0.35
C SER A 225 -20.49 -4.47 -1.53
N GLU A 226 -19.92 -3.27 -1.31
CA GLU A 226 -19.29 -2.50 -2.38
C GLU A 226 -17.97 -3.16 -2.84
N CYS A 227 -17.22 -3.74 -1.91
CA CYS A 227 -16.04 -4.52 -2.25
C CYS A 227 -16.40 -5.71 -3.15
N LEU A 228 -17.41 -6.49 -2.75
CA LEU A 228 -17.88 -7.67 -3.49
C LEU A 228 -18.28 -7.30 -4.91
N ALA A 229 -19.10 -6.26 -5.08
CA ALA A 229 -19.59 -5.83 -6.39
C ALA A 229 -18.43 -5.47 -7.35
N LEU A 230 -17.44 -4.70 -6.86
CA LEU A 230 -16.27 -4.35 -7.69
C LEU A 230 -15.38 -5.56 -8.00
N CYS A 231 -15.17 -6.45 -7.04
CA CYS A 231 -14.38 -7.66 -7.28
C CYS A 231 -15.07 -8.57 -8.30
N GLU A 232 -16.39 -8.79 -8.18
CA GLU A 232 -17.18 -9.60 -9.15
C GLU A 232 -17.20 -8.99 -10.57
N GLU A 233 -17.11 -7.66 -10.69
CA GLU A 233 -16.93 -7.00 -12.00
C GLU A 233 -15.54 -7.29 -12.58
N LEU A 234 -14.48 -7.08 -11.77
CA LEU A 234 -13.10 -7.17 -12.23
C LEU A 234 -12.66 -8.59 -12.56
N VAL A 235 -13.13 -9.62 -11.85
CA VAL A 235 -12.73 -11.01 -12.13
C VAL A 235 -13.30 -11.54 -13.46
N LYS A 236 -14.28 -10.85 -14.08
CA LYS A 236 -14.75 -11.15 -15.45
C LYS A 236 -13.76 -10.69 -16.50
N ILE A 237 -12.96 -9.64 -16.18
CA ILE A 237 -11.95 -9.08 -17.07
C ILE A 237 -10.59 -9.75 -16.79
N TYR A 238 -10.30 -10.01 -15.52
CA TYR A 238 -9.06 -10.60 -15.03
C TYR A 238 -9.38 -11.97 -14.41
N PRO A 239 -9.46 -13.05 -15.18
CA PRO A 239 -9.78 -14.37 -14.65
C PRO A 239 -8.64 -14.91 -13.78
N LEU A 240 -8.97 -15.80 -12.84
CA LEU A 240 -7.98 -16.54 -12.09
C LEU A 240 -7.20 -17.46 -13.04
N GLU A 241 -5.89 -17.43 -12.95
CA GLU A 241 -5.02 -18.28 -13.74
C GLU A 241 -5.23 -19.77 -13.44
N GLU A 242 -5.12 -20.58 -14.48
CA GLU A 242 -5.12 -22.04 -14.37
C GLU A 242 -3.88 -22.51 -13.60
N ARG A 243 -3.96 -23.73 -13.05
CA ARG A 243 -2.86 -24.34 -12.29
C ARG A 243 -1.53 -24.36 -13.07
N ALA A 244 -1.58 -24.64 -14.36
CA ALA A 244 -0.40 -24.69 -15.22
C ALA A 244 0.27 -23.32 -15.43
N ASP A 245 -0.52 -22.23 -15.33
CA ASP A 245 -0.04 -20.86 -15.55
C ASP A 245 0.35 -20.11 -14.27
N TYR A 246 0.07 -20.73 -13.11
CA TYR A 246 0.29 -20.08 -11.81
C TYR A 246 1.73 -19.60 -11.62
N ILE A 247 2.73 -20.44 -11.90
CA ILE A 247 4.13 -20.10 -11.69
C ILE A 247 4.56 -18.94 -12.58
N ALA A 248 4.13 -18.91 -13.84
CA ALA A 248 4.38 -17.80 -14.75
C ALA A 248 3.70 -16.51 -14.25
N ALA A 249 2.47 -16.60 -13.78
CA ALA A 249 1.73 -15.44 -13.26
C ALA A 249 2.39 -14.80 -12.04
N VAL A 250 2.95 -15.59 -11.11
CA VAL A 250 3.55 -15.05 -9.89
C VAL A 250 5.03 -14.69 -10.02
N ASN A 251 5.78 -15.29 -10.96
CA ASN A 251 7.22 -15.09 -11.11
C ASN A 251 7.62 -14.32 -12.37
N SER A 252 6.67 -14.05 -13.30
CA SER A 252 6.99 -13.24 -14.47
C SER A 252 7.37 -11.81 -14.06
N GLU A 253 8.56 -11.39 -14.46
CA GLU A 253 9.07 -10.05 -14.20
C GLU A 253 8.64 -9.05 -15.28
N TYR A 254 8.48 -9.54 -16.49
CA TYR A 254 8.34 -8.71 -17.70
C TYR A 254 6.95 -8.78 -18.32
N GLU A 255 6.23 -9.87 -18.12
CA GLU A 255 4.96 -10.08 -18.80
C GLU A 255 3.78 -9.88 -17.86
N LYS A 256 2.85 -9.04 -18.27
CA LYS A 256 1.55 -8.91 -17.65
C LYS A 256 0.68 -10.05 -18.13
N THR A 257 0.49 -11.09 -17.31
CA THR A 257 -0.49 -12.14 -17.59
C THR A 257 -1.91 -11.59 -17.47
N SER A 258 -2.90 -12.33 -18.02
CA SER A 258 -4.32 -11.95 -17.99
C SER A 258 -4.88 -11.78 -16.56
N SER A 259 -4.25 -12.39 -15.57
CA SER A 259 -4.65 -12.32 -14.15
C SER A 259 -4.01 -11.15 -13.39
N VAL A 260 -3.04 -10.43 -13.97
CA VAL A 260 -2.33 -9.33 -13.31
C VAL A 260 -2.95 -7.99 -13.69
N ILE A 261 -3.46 -7.27 -12.70
CA ILE A 261 -4.11 -5.96 -12.87
C ILE A 261 -3.05 -4.85 -12.93
N ILE A 262 -2.14 -4.83 -11.96
CA ILE A 262 -0.99 -3.91 -11.92
C ILE A 262 0.20 -4.60 -11.25
N ARG A 263 1.37 -4.25 -11.71
CA ARG A 263 2.65 -4.62 -11.08
C ARG A 263 3.69 -3.53 -11.30
N SER A 264 4.69 -3.47 -10.45
CA SER A 264 5.94 -2.82 -10.79
C SER A 264 6.70 -3.68 -11.78
N HIS A 265 7.31 -3.06 -12.77
CA HIS A 265 8.19 -3.72 -13.71
C HIS A 265 9.64 -3.50 -13.26
N ILE A 266 10.40 -4.59 -13.13
CA ILE A 266 11.80 -4.47 -12.76
C ILE A 266 12.60 -4.37 -14.06
N ASN A 267 13.07 -3.17 -14.33
CA ASN A 267 13.95 -2.94 -15.48
C ASN A 267 15.40 -3.25 -15.08
N ASP A 268 15.95 -4.32 -15.61
CA ASP A 268 17.35 -4.74 -15.34
C ASP A 268 18.38 -3.68 -15.75
N ASN A 269 18.04 -2.79 -16.66
CA ASN A 269 18.88 -1.65 -17.02
C ASN A 269 18.89 -0.55 -15.94
N ASN A 270 17.98 -0.60 -14.96
CA ASN A 270 17.98 0.28 -13.82
C ASN A 270 18.73 -0.37 -12.65
N THR A 271 19.98 0.03 -12.44
CA THR A 271 20.85 -0.55 -11.40
C THR A 271 20.28 -0.44 -9.99
N SER A 272 19.50 0.61 -9.69
CA SER A 272 18.84 0.78 -8.39
C SER A 272 17.74 -0.26 -8.20
N SER A 273 16.88 -0.48 -9.20
CA SER A 273 15.82 -1.49 -9.17
C SER A 273 16.40 -2.90 -9.02
N ALA A 274 17.44 -3.24 -9.81
CA ALA A 274 18.10 -4.53 -9.73
C ALA A 274 18.74 -4.77 -8.35
N SER A 275 19.37 -3.75 -7.76
CA SER A 275 19.96 -3.83 -6.42
C SER A 275 18.90 -4.04 -5.34
N ILE A 276 17.81 -3.25 -5.35
CA ILE A 276 16.69 -3.37 -4.40
C ILE A 276 16.07 -4.75 -4.48
N ARG A 277 15.83 -5.26 -5.68
CA ARG A 277 15.29 -6.60 -5.91
C ARG A 277 16.22 -7.69 -5.41
N SER A 278 17.51 -7.62 -5.75
CA SER A 278 18.51 -8.61 -5.34
C SER A 278 18.61 -8.69 -3.82
N GLN A 279 18.57 -7.56 -3.13
CA GLN A 279 18.58 -7.52 -1.67
C GLN A 279 17.29 -8.13 -1.10
N ALA A 280 16.12 -7.79 -1.64
CA ALA A 280 14.84 -8.35 -1.19
C ALA A 280 14.78 -9.87 -1.39
N ILE A 281 15.28 -10.39 -2.52
CA ILE A 281 15.41 -11.83 -2.76
C ILE A 281 16.32 -12.47 -1.72
N ALA A 282 17.47 -11.87 -1.44
CA ALA A 282 18.41 -12.39 -0.45
C ALA A 282 17.77 -12.44 0.95
N ASP A 283 17.04 -11.39 1.34
CA ASP A 283 16.34 -11.30 2.62
C ASP A 283 15.26 -12.38 2.76
N LEU A 284 14.39 -12.53 1.75
CA LEU A 284 13.33 -13.55 1.74
C LEU A 284 13.90 -14.97 1.76
N ARG A 285 14.98 -15.22 0.99
CA ARG A 285 15.63 -16.55 0.93
C ARG A 285 16.54 -16.83 2.11
N SER A 286 16.88 -15.85 2.93
CA SER A 286 17.69 -16.04 4.14
C SER A 286 16.97 -16.87 5.20
N ARG A 287 15.64 -16.83 5.22
CA ARG A 287 14.78 -17.45 6.24
C ARG A 287 13.87 -18.51 5.63
N PRO A 288 13.68 -19.68 6.27
CA PRO A 288 12.68 -20.63 5.85
C PRO A 288 11.27 -20.12 6.21
N LEU A 289 10.28 -20.61 5.47
CA LEU A 289 8.87 -20.44 5.82
C LEU A 289 8.58 -21.05 7.18
N ALA A 290 7.68 -20.42 7.91
CA ALA A 290 7.25 -20.92 9.22
C ALA A 290 6.48 -22.25 9.08
N ALA A 291 6.70 -23.18 9.99
CA ALA A 291 6.01 -24.46 10.01
C ALA A 291 4.47 -24.30 10.05
N SER A 292 3.99 -23.21 10.66
CA SER A 292 2.56 -22.88 10.70
C SER A 292 1.97 -22.53 9.33
N LEU A 293 2.77 -22.04 8.37
CA LEU A 293 2.37 -21.86 6.99
C LEU A 293 2.53 -23.15 6.18
N VAL A 294 3.70 -23.80 6.31
CA VAL A 294 4.02 -25.01 5.54
C VAL A 294 2.98 -26.10 5.69
N LYS A 295 2.46 -26.32 6.89
CA LYS A 295 1.45 -27.36 7.18
C LYS A 295 0.07 -27.12 6.53
N LEU A 296 -0.17 -25.92 5.98
CA LEU A 296 -1.44 -25.59 5.32
C LEU A 296 -1.52 -26.13 3.90
N PHE A 297 -0.37 -26.34 3.25
CA PHE A 297 -0.34 -26.78 1.86
C PHE A 297 -0.67 -28.27 1.74
N ASP A 298 -1.49 -28.60 0.76
CA ASP A 298 -1.68 -29.97 0.31
C ASP A 298 -0.41 -30.45 -0.46
N ALA A 299 -0.13 -31.74 -0.42
CA ALA A 299 1.05 -32.31 -1.09
C ALA A 299 1.06 -32.10 -2.62
N LYS A 300 -0.11 -31.88 -3.22
CA LYS A 300 -0.28 -31.63 -4.67
C LYS A 300 -0.57 -30.17 -5.00
N ASP A 301 -0.25 -29.27 -4.09
CA ASP A 301 -0.46 -27.84 -4.29
C ASP A 301 0.63 -27.24 -5.17
N VAL A 302 0.26 -26.62 -6.28
CA VAL A 302 1.20 -25.99 -7.23
C VAL A 302 2.05 -24.88 -6.59
N ARG A 303 1.54 -24.25 -5.55
CA ARG A 303 2.25 -23.18 -4.81
C ARG A 303 3.54 -23.70 -4.16
N LEU A 304 3.64 -24.99 -3.90
CA LEU A 304 4.87 -25.62 -3.41
C LEU A 304 6.03 -25.56 -4.41
N GLU A 305 5.77 -25.34 -5.70
CA GLU A 305 6.82 -25.10 -6.70
C GLU A 305 7.57 -23.79 -6.43
N ASN A 306 6.98 -22.86 -5.68
CA ASN A 306 7.61 -21.64 -5.19
C ASN A 306 8.31 -21.81 -3.83
N VAL A 307 8.52 -23.05 -3.40
CA VAL A 307 9.18 -23.38 -2.13
C VAL A 307 10.29 -24.39 -2.36
N SER A 308 11.50 -24.08 -1.91
CA SER A 308 12.64 -25.01 -2.04
C SER A 308 12.52 -26.18 -1.06
N GLY A 309 13.32 -27.23 -1.27
CA GLY A 309 13.42 -28.37 -0.36
C GLY A 309 13.86 -28.03 1.08
N LYS A 310 14.33 -26.79 1.33
CA LYS A 310 14.64 -26.24 2.66
C LYS A 310 13.59 -25.25 3.13
N TRP A 311 12.41 -25.28 2.57
CA TRP A 311 11.27 -24.41 2.85
C TRP A 311 11.56 -22.92 2.61
N LYS A 312 12.47 -22.58 1.73
CA LYS A 312 12.76 -21.18 1.37
C LYS A 312 11.83 -20.70 0.27
N CYS A 313 11.34 -19.47 0.38
CA CYS A 313 10.54 -18.85 -0.65
C CYS A 313 11.32 -18.64 -1.94
N LEU A 314 10.76 -19.07 -3.06
CA LEU A 314 11.31 -18.90 -4.41
C LEU A 314 10.52 -17.89 -5.24
N LYS A 315 9.42 -17.33 -4.71
CA LYS A 315 8.68 -16.27 -5.39
C LYS A 315 9.58 -15.06 -5.67
N GLU A 316 9.37 -14.45 -6.81
CA GLU A 316 9.99 -13.17 -7.12
C GLU A 316 9.27 -12.05 -6.40
N PRO A 317 9.99 -11.17 -5.68
CA PRO A 317 9.41 -10.08 -4.92
C PRO A 317 9.03 -8.91 -5.84
N SER A 318 8.09 -9.13 -6.74
CA SER A 318 7.48 -8.08 -7.55
C SER A 318 6.10 -7.74 -7.00
N VAL A 319 5.86 -6.47 -6.72
CA VAL A 319 4.55 -6.03 -6.24
C VAL A 319 3.54 -6.17 -7.35
N LYS A 320 2.44 -6.85 -7.04
CA LYS A 320 1.36 -7.16 -7.97
C LYS A 320 0.03 -6.97 -7.27
N LEU A 321 -0.95 -6.54 -8.04
CA LEU A 321 -2.35 -6.75 -7.72
C LEU A 321 -2.90 -7.68 -8.79
N ARG A 322 -3.35 -8.85 -8.40
CA ARG A 322 -3.78 -9.92 -9.29
C ARG A 322 -5.14 -10.49 -8.88
N SER A 323 -5.80 -11.15 -9.82
CA SER A 323 -7.15 -11.68 -9.65
C SER A 323 -7.31 -12.62 -8.45
N ALA A 324 -6.27 -13.38 -8.10
CA ALA A 324 -6.31 -14.25 -6.92
C ALA A 324 -6.64 -13.48 -5.63
N GLU A 325 -6.10 -12.26 -5.46
CA GLU A 325 -6.46 -11.41 -4.31
C GLU A 325 -7.93 -10.99 -4.36
N LEU A 326 -8.46 -10.70 -5.58
CA LEU A 326 -9.88 -10.34 -5.73
C LEU A 326 -10.79 -11.52 -5.37
N TYR A 327 -10.47 -12.75 -5.83
CA TYR A 327 -11.25 -13.94 -5.47
C TYR A 327 -11.25 -14.21 -3.97
N LEU A 328 -10.11 -14.00 -3.30
CA LEU A 328 -10.01 -14.11 -1.84
C LEU A 328 -10.85 -13.04 -1.13
N MET A 329 -10.87 -11.81 -1.64
CA MET A 329 -11.75 -10.76 -1.14
C MET A 329 -13.23 -11.10 -1.38
N ILE A 330 -13.59 -11.69 -2.52
CA ILE A 330 -14.96 -12.18 -2.79
C ILE A 330 -15.38 -13.18 -1.72
N ALA A 331 -14.58 -14.24 -1.49
CA ALA A 331 -14.90 -15.28 -0.51
C ALA A 331 -15.09 -14.69 0.89
N GLU A 332 -14.22 -13.79 1.32
CA GLU A 332 -14.31 -13.17 2.63
C GLU A 332 -15.51 -12.22 2.75
N CYS A 333 -15.76 -11.39 1.72
CA CYS A 333 -16.95 -10.52 1.69
C CYS A 333 -18.25 -11.33 1.74
N GLN A 334 -18.34 -12.42 0.98
CA GLN A 334 -19.50 -13.32 1.00
C GLN A 334 -19.72 -13.90 2.39
N ALA A 335 -18.64 -14.34 3.08
CA ALA A 335 -18.72 -14.85 4.44
C ALA A 335 -19.21 -13.79 5.44
N HIS A 336 -18.68 -12.55 5.37
CA HIS A 336 -19.14 -11.45 6.23
C HIS A 336 -20.59 -11.01 5.96
N LEU A 337 -21.05 -11.16 4.72
CA LEU A 337 -22.45 -10.90 4.34
C LEU A 337 -23.41 -12.05 4.67
N GLY A 338 -22.95 -13.11 5.33
CA GLY A 338 -23.76 -14.27 5.69
C GLY A 338 -24.04 -15.23 4.52
N ARG A 339 -23.38 -15.07 3.38
CA ARG A 339 -23.49 -15.90 2.17
C ARG A 339 -22.49 -17.06 2.23
N SER A 340 -22.60 -17.89 3.27
CA SER A 340 -21.60 -18.93 3.58
C SER A 340 -21.45 -19.98 2.47
N SER A 341 -22.56 -20.35 1.79
CA SER A 341 -22.52 -21.30 0.66
C SER A 341 -21.70 -20.74 -0.50
N ASP A 342 -21.94 -19.47 -0.86
CA ASP A 342 -21.24 -18.80 -1.96
C ASP A 342 -19.74 -18.64 -1.61
N ALA A 343 -19.44 -18.28 -0.35
CA ALA A 343 -18.06 -18.16 0.12
C ALA A 343 -17.29 -19.49 0.04
N LEU A 344 -17.95 -20.59 0.39
CA LEU A 344 -17.38 -21.93 0.27
C LEU A 344 -17.18 -22.36 -1.18
N GLU A 345 -18.13 -22.03 -2.06
CA GLU A 345 -17.99 -22.27 -3.51
C GLU A 345 -16.81 -21.50 -4.10
N THR A 346 -16.69 -20.21 -3.78
CA THR A 346 -15.55 -19.36 -4.19
C THR A 346 -14.23 -19.92 -3.67
N LEU A 347 -14.17 -20.34 -2.41
CA LEU A 347 -12.98 -20.94 -1.81
C LEU A 347 -12.61 -22.25 -2.53
N ASN A 348 -13.57 -23.11 -2.80
CA ASN A 348 -13.36 -24.34 -3.55
C ASN A 348 -12.90 -24.09 -4.99
N PHE A 349 -13.43 -23.05 -5.63
CA PHE A 349 -12.97 -22.63 -6.94
C PHE A 349 -11.48 -22.24 -6.92
N ILE A 350 -11.04 -21.40 -5.98
CA ILE A 350 -9.63 -21.03 -5.85
C ILE A 350 -8.77 -22.30 -5.69
N ARG A 351 -9.13 -23.17 -4.77
CA ARG A 351 -8.37 -24.39 -4.48
C ARG A 351 -8.32 -25.34 -5.67
N SER A 352 -9.37 -25.44 -6.46
CA SER A 352 -9.39 -26.26 -7.67
C SER A 352 -8.34 -25.82 -8.73
N LYS A 353 -7.98 -24.54 -8.72
CA LYS A 353 -6.92 -23.98 -9.55
C LYS A 353 -5.52 -24.09 -8.92
N ARG A 354 -5.40 -24.61 -7.70
CA ARG A 354 -4.13 -24.74 -6.98
C ARG A 354 -3.77 -26.17 -6.65
N VAL A 355 -4.74 -26.99 -6.29
CA VAL A 355 -4.54 -28.38 -5.82
C VAL A 355 -4.99 -29.36 -6.87
N GLU A 356 -4.09 -30.22 -7.33
CA GLU A 356 -4.40 -31.28 -8.30
C GLU A 356 -5.40 -32.29 -7.73
N GLY A 357 -6.48 -32.51 -8.48
CA GLY A 357 -7.53 -33.46 -8.08
C GLY A 357 -8.38 -32.97 -6.90
N TRP A 358 -8.47 -31.67 -6.71
CA TRP A 358 -9.28 -31.07 -5.63
C TRP A 358 -10.73 -31.53 -5.70
N GLY A 359 -11.18 -32.20 -4.62
CA GLY A 359 -12.54 -32.75 -4.51
C GLY A 359 -13.58 -31.81 -3.90
N GLY A 360 -13.16 -30.65 -3.43
CA GLY A 360 -14.02 -29.69 -2.75
C GLY A 360 -14.22 -29.97 -1.26
N TRP A 361 -14.34 -28.88 -0.49
CA TRP A 361 -14.82 -28.95 0.90
C TRP A 361 -16.34 -28.76 0.94
N THR A 362 -16.97 -29.39 1.91
CA THR A 362 -18.33 -29.11 2.37
C THR A 362 -18.24 -28.45 3.75
N GLU A 363 -19.34 -27.91 4.26
CA GLU A 363 -19.37 -27.39 5.64
C GLU A 363 -18.90 -28.44 6.68
N ALA A 364 -19.24 -29.71 6.45
CA ALA A 364 -18.85 -30.81 7.35
C ALA A 364 -17.35 -31.16 7.27
N THR A 365 -16.72 -30.96 6.10
CA THR A 365 -15.32 -31.33 5.86
C THR A 365 -14.34 -30.14 5.94
N LEU A 366 -14.82 -28.93 6.20
CA LEU A 366 -13.95 -27.79 6.48
C LEU A 366 -12.99 -28.10 7.65
N PRO A 367 -11.71 -27.72 7.54
CA PRO A 367 -10.76 -27.90 8.64
C PRO A 367 -11.21 -27.22 9.94
N GLU A 368 -10.89 -27.82 11.07
CA GLU A 368 -11.09 -27.18 12.36
C GLU A 368 -10.19 -25.94 12.51
N VAL A 369 -10.66 -24.96 13.28
CA VAL A 369 -9.86 -23.77 13.58
C VAL A 369 -8.66 -24.17 14.44
N ASP A 370 -7.44 -23.96 13.93
CA ASP A 370 -6.23 -24.29 14.68
C ASP A 370 -6.12 -23.38 15.94
N ALA A 371 -6.16 -24.01 17.10
CA ALA A 371 -6.02 -23.32 18.37
C ALA A 371 -4.69 -22.57 18.52
N ASN A 372 -3.66 -22.91 17.74
CA ASN A 372 -2.34 -22.30 17.77
C ASN A 372 -2.12 -21.24 16.68
N GLN A 373 -3.09 -21.03 15.76
CA GLN A 373 -2.94 -19.95 14.78
C GLN A 373 -2.95 -18.57 15.44
N ARG A 374 -2.24 -17.58 14.86
CA ARG A 374 -2.13 -16.26 15.47
C ARG A 374 -3.41 -15.45 15.38
N ILE A 375 -4.04 -15.44 14.22
CA ILE A 375 -5.34 -14.78 14.03
C ILE A 375 -6.42 -15.60 14.73
N LYS A 376 -7.12 -14.99 15.68
CA LYS A 376 -8.21 -15.61 16.45
C LYS A 376 -9.57 -15.03 16.11
N VAL A 377 -9.58 -13.84 15.53
CA VAL A 377 -10.79 -13.10 15.19
C VAL A 377 -10.71 -12.64 13.74
N ASP A 378 -11.85 -12.42 13.15
CA ASP A 378 -11.96 -11.79 11.82
C ASP A 378 -11.80 -10.26 11.88
N ALA A 379 -11.92 -9.61 10.75
CA ALA A 379 -11.78 -8.15 10.64
C ALA A 379 -12.82 -7.37 11.46
N GLU A 380 -13.96 -7.95 11.76
CA GLU A 380 -15.00 -7.37 12.62
C GLU A 380 -14.76 -7.66 14.12
N GLY A 381 -13.72 -8.44 14.46
CA GLY A 381 -13.39 -8.83 15.82
C GLY A 381 -14.19 -10.02 16.33
N LYS A 382 -14.92 -10.73 15.46
CA LYS A 382 -15.67 -11.93 15.83
C LYS A 382 -14.74 -13.16 15.85
N PRO A 383 -14.96 -14.13 16.75
CA PRO A 383 -14.23 -15.40 16.73
C PRO A 383 -14.34 -16.09 15.35
N LEU A 384 -13.24 -16.66 14.88
CA LEU A 384 -13.22 -17.32 13.59
C LEU A 384 -14.16 -18.52 13.54
N THR A 385 -14.99 -18.56 12.50
CA THR A 385 -15.67 -19.79 12.07
C THR A 385 -14.68 -20.69 11.30
N ARG A 386 -15.01 -21.97 11.10
CA ARG A 386 -14.22 -22.89 10.26
C ARG A 386 -14.04 -22.33 8.84
N LEU A 387 -15.13 -21.80 8.25
CA LEU A 387 -15.11 -21.21 6.92
C LEU A 387 -14.18 -19.96 6.85
N MET A 388 -14.34 -19.03 7.80
CA MET A 388 -13.49 -17.83 7.84
C MET A 388 -12.02 -18.22 8.05
N SER A 389 -11.72 -19.15 8.94
CA SER A 389 -10.36 -19.67 9.14
C SER A 389 -9.79 -20.28 7.86
N ALA A 390 -10.59 -21.04 7.10
CA ALA A 390 -10.17 -21.64 5.85
C ALA A 390 -9.88 -20.57 4.78
N ILE A 391 -10.72 -19.52 4.68
CA ILE A 391 -10.52 -18.40 3.77
C ILE A 391 -9.22 -17.64 4.09
N LEU A 392 -8.99 -17.29 5.36
CA LEU A 392 -7.76 -16.59 5.78
C LEU A 392 -6.51 -17.46 5.58
N ASN A 393 -6.61 -18.77 5.80
CA ASN A 393 -5.51 -19.69 5.51
C ASN A 393 -5.23 -19.80 4.00
N GLU A 394 -6.26 -19.83 3.17
CA GLU A 394 -6.10 -19.82 1.71
C GLU A 394 -5.43 -18.52 1.25
N ARG A 395 -5.84 -17.37 1.80
CA ARG A 395 -5.20 -16.08 1.53
C ARG A 395 -3.72 -16.10 1.92
N ARG A 396 -3.40 -16.64 3.08
CA ARG A 396 -2.03 -16.80 3.55
C ARG A 396 -1.18 -17.66 2.62
N MET A 397 -1.72 -18.81 2.15
CA MET A 397 -1.03 -19.70 1.20
C MET A 397 -0.87 -19.07 -0.18
N GLU A 398 -1.84 -18.28 -0.61
CA GLU A 398 -1.81 -17.66 -1.94
C GLU A 398 -0.82 -16.49 -2.00
N LEU A 399 -0.78 -15.64 -0.96
CA LEU A 399 -0.09 -14.37 -0.95
C LEU A 399 1.21 -14.35 -0.14
N PHE A 400 1.71 -15.51 0.36
CA PHE A 400 3.00 -15.55 1.06
C PHE A 400 4.12 -15.00 0.17
N GLY A 401 5.04 -14.25 0.74
CA GLY A 401 6.13 -13.61 0.01
C GLY A 401 5.70 -12.41 -0.85
N GLU A 402 4.47 -11.92 -0.71
CA GLU A 402 3.94 -10.75 -1.42
C GLU A 402 3.65 -9.54 -0.48
N GLY A 403 4.00 -9.64 0.80
CA GLY A 403 3.85 -8.57 1.80
C GLY A 403 2.43 -8.40 2.34
N ASP A 404 1.51 -9.32 2.05
CA ASP A 404 0.11 -9.24 2.45
C ASP A 404 -0.10 -9.60 3.93
N ARG A 405 0.63 -10.59 4.43
CA ARG A 405 0.42 -11.17 5.76
C ARG A 405 0.49 -10.14 6.90
N TRP A 406 1.33 -9.13 6.81
CA TRP A 406 1.41 -8.04 7.78
C TRP A 406 0.06 -7.33 7.96
N PHE A 407 -0.60 -7.02 6.84
CA PHE A 407 -1.89 -6.34 6.84
C PHE A 407 -3.04 -7.26 7.25
N GLU A 408 -2.93 -8.56 6.97
CA GLU A 408 -3.87 -9.56 7.46
C GLU A 408 -3.84 -9.67 8.99
N LEU A 409 -2.65 -9.71 9.58
CA LEU A 409 -2.47 -9.68 11.03
C LEU A 409 -3.03 -8.39 11.63
N LYS A 410 -2.72 -7.24 11.02
CA LYS A 410 -3.22 -5.93 11.44
C LYS A 410 -4.74 -5.87 11.42
N ARG A 411 -5.37 -6.33 10.34
CA ARG A 411 -6.81 -6.27 10.12
C ARG A 411 -7.58 -7.22 11.04
N ASN A 412 -7.01 -8.39 11.33
CA ASN A 412 -7.65 -9.47 12.05
C ASN A 412 -7.13 -9.58 13.49
N GLY A 413 -7.28 -8.52 14.25
CA GLY A 413 -7.11 -8.50 15.70
C GLY A 413 -5.74 -8.10 16.22
N MET A 414 -4.77 -7.75 15.36
CA MET A 414 -3.42 -7.27 15.77
C MET A 414 -2.80 -8.17 16.86
N PRO A 415 -2.64 -9.48 16.60
CA PRO A 415 -2.18 -10.41 17.62
C PRO A 415 -0.81 -10.05 18.15
N THR A 416 -0.61 -10.20 19.45
CA THR A 416 0.69 -10.02 20.09
C THR A 416 1.41 -11.36 20.19
N TRP A 417 2.72 -11.38 20.01
CA TRP A 417 3.53 -12.57 20.23
C TRP A 417 4.95 -12.23 20.66
N ARG A 418 5.60 -13.25 21.19
CA ARG A 418 6.99 -13.17 21.62
C ARG A 418 7.82 -14.21 20.90
N ILE A 419 8.99 -13.83 20.44
CA ILE A 419 10.00 -14.73 19.91
C ILE A 419 11.19 -14.73 20.86
N ILE A 420 11.63 -15.91 21.21
CA ILE A 420 12.82 -16.13 22.04
C ILE A 420 13.79 -16.97 21.22
N ASN A 421 15.02 -16.52 21.10
CA ASN A 421 16.10 -17.27 20.47
C ASN A 421 17.26 -17.39 21.45
N ASP A 422 17.59 -18.60 21.83
CA ASP A 422 18.75 -18.96 22.65
C ASP A 422 19.79 -19.79 21.88
N ALA A 423 19.47 -20.16 20.62
CA ALA A 423 20.28 -21.10 19.82
C ALA A 423 21.69 -20.57 19.47
N THR A 424 21.93 -19.28 19.61
CA THR A 424 23.23 -18.65 19.35
C THR A 424 24.06 -18.41 20.60
N GLY A 425 23.62 -18.84 21.78
CA GLY A 425 24.21 -18.50 23.08
C GLY A 425 23.99 -17.03 23.50
N ILE A 426 23.28 -16.26 22.67
CA ILE A 426 22.84 -14.90 22.98
C ILE A 426 21.33 -14.94 23.14
N TYR A 427 20.86 -14.65 24.34
CA TYR A 427 19.43 -14.59 24.61
C TYR A 427 18.86 -13.33 23.93
N GLN A 428 18.02 -13.55 22.90
CA GLN A 428 17.32 -12.48 22.21
C GLN A 428 15.81 -12.69 22.35
N LYS A 429 15.14 -11.67 22.84
CA LYS A 429 13.70 -11.68 23.07
C LYS A 429 13.05 -10.53 22.32
N TYR A 430 12.11 -10.84 21.48
CA TYR A 430 11.33 -9.89 20.70
C TYR A 430 9.86 -10.04 21.04
N THR A 431 9.20 -8.92 21.25
CA THR A 431 7.75 -8.87 21.48
C THR A 431 7.13 -8.04 20.37
N MET A 432 6.13 -8.59 19.70
CA MET A 432 5.25 -7.85 18.81
C MET A 432 4.05 -7.39 19.61
N GLU A 433 3.84 -6.08 19.68
CA GLU A 433 2.75 -5.45 20.42
C GLU A 433 1.75 -4.78 19.47
N GLU A 434 0.54 -4.54 19.95
CA GLU A 434 -0.57 -4.02 19.13
C GLU A 434 -0.23 -2.69 18.43
N TYR A 435 0.38 -1.74 19.15
CA TYR A 435 0.71 -0.43 18.58
C TYR A 435 1.70 -0.51 17.40
N MET A 436 2.53 -1.55 17.33
CA MET A 436 3.56 -1.71 16.31
C MET A 436 2.99 -1.96 14.90
N TYR A 437 1.74 -2.39 14.81
CA TYR A 437 1.04 -2.52 13.52
C TYR A 437 0.72 -1.17 12.86
N THR A 438 0.86 -0.07 13.59
CA THR A 438 0.64 1.28 13.09
C THR A 438 1.95 2.03 13.13
N PHE A 439 2.49 2.41 11.99
CA PHE A 439 3.78 3.09 11.94
C PHE A 439 3.72 4.47 12.57
N PRO A 440 4.82 4.96 13.16
CA PRO A 440 4.88 6.31 13.68
C PRO A 440 4.82 7.34 12.55
N ILE A 441 4.19 8.48 12.82
CA ILE A 441 4.25 9.64 11.92
C ILE A 441 5.70 10.14 11.87
N ASN A 442 6.10 10.68 10.72
CA ASN A 442 7.43 11.21 10.51
C ASN A 442 7.79 12.20 11.64
N LYS A 443 8.96 11.98 12.23
CA LYS A 443 9.47 12.78 13.32
C LYS A 443 9.59 14.26 12.92
N ASP A 444 10.04 14.54 11.69
CA ASP A 444 10.18 15.91 11.19
C ASP A 444 8.84 16.66 11.19
N ASP A 445 7.74 15.95 10.86
CA ASP A 445 6.40 16.56 10.87
C ASP A 445 5.91 16.80 12.30
N THR A 446 6.14 15.87 13.24
CA THR A 446 5.69 16.02 14.63
C THR A 446 6.56 17.00 15.42
N GLU A 447 7.84 17.18 15.07
CA GLU A 447 8.72 18.17 15.71
C GLU A 447 8.51 19.58 15.19
N LEU A 448 8.20 19.74 13.89
CA LEU A 448 7.96 21.05 13.27
C LEU A 448 6.53 21.57 13.54
N LYS A 449 5.60 20.68 13.80
CA LYS A 449 4.18 20.97 13.98
C LYS A 449 3.62 20.24 15.19
N ASP A 450 3.66 20.88 16.34
CA ASP A 450 3.25 20.34 17.64
C ASP A 450 1.77 19.90 17.71
N TYR A 451 0.95 20.36 16.77
CA TYR A 451 -0.44 19.94 16.65
C TYR A 451 -0.62 18.61 15.86
N ILE A 452 0.41 18.11 15.14
CA ILE A 452 0.36 16.80 14.49
C ILE A 452 0.61 15.72 15.54
N LYS A 453 -0.46 15.06 15.98
CA LYS A 453 -0.42 14.04 17.00
C LYS A 453 0.28 12.77 16.52
N GLN A 454 1.20 12.24 17.30
CA GLN A 454 1.83 10.95 17.08
C GLN A 454 0.83 9.80 17.31
N ASN A 455 1.07 8.65 16.68
CA ASN A 455 0.36 7.43 16.97
C ASN A 455 0.69 6.92 18.39
N GLU A 456 -0.29 6.25 18.99
CA GLU A 456 -0.16 5.66 20.32
C GLU A 456 1.03 4.69 20.38
N GLY A 457 1.73 4.64 21.52
CA GLY A 457 2.91 3.81 21.73
C GLY A 457 4.24 4.46 21.33
N TYR A 458 4.20 5.60 20.62
CA TYR A 458 5.39 6.33 20.14
C TYR A 458 5.56 7.70 20.81
N VAL A 459 5.12 7.84 22.04
CA VAL A 459 5.15 9.13 22.77
C VAL A 459 6.57 9.68 22.94
N GLU A 460 7.56 8.80 23.04
CA GLU A 460 8.99 9.14 23.11
C GLU A 460 9.54 9.77 21.82
N TYR A 461 8.83 9.60 20.70
CA TYR A 461 9.15 10.22 19.42
C TYR A 461 8.34 11.48 19.14
N SER A 462 7.39 11.82 20.01
CA SER A 462 6.75 13.13 19.95
C SER A 462 7.73 14.16 20.53
N SER A 463 7.93 15.25 19.81
CA SER A 463 8.79 16.36 20.24
C SER A 463 8.45 16.83 21.65
N LYS A 464 9.47 17.23 22.35
CA LYS A 464 9.30 18.03 23.56
C LYS A 464 8.83 19.42 23.19
#